data_226cae867708e25c937e30817a44c56e
#
_entry.id   226cae867708e25c937e30817a44c56e
#
_cell.length_a   1.000
_cell.length_b   1.000
_cell.length_c   1.000
_cell.angle_alpha   90.00
_cell.angle_beta   90.00
_cell.angle_gamma   90.00
#
_symmetry.space_group_name_H-M   'P 1'
#
loop_
_entity.id
_entity.type
_entity.pdbx_description
1 polymer ?
#
loop_
_entity_poly.entity_id
_entity_poly.type
_entity_poly.pdbx_seq_one_letter_code
_entity_poly.pdbx_strand_id
1 'polypeptide(L)'
;DFTEEDGIKASELEAEFATMNGWEAESDAATMLNGLGIDTEYHYTLMKDLNGSLKVKVLLAQALFGNPDILLLDEPTNHLDLDAIEWLEEFLINFNNTVIVVSHDRYFLNKVCTHIADIDYGKIQLYAGNYDFWYESSQLLIRQMKEANKKKEEKIKELQDFIQRFSANASKSKQATSRKRALEKIELDDIRPSSRKYPYIDFRPNREIGNDVLVVDGISKTIDGVKVLDNISFIAVSYTHLRA
;
A
#
# COMPACT_ATOMS: atom_id res chain seq x y z
N ASP A 1 13.68 -52.86 18.95
CA ASP A 1 14.11 -53.72 17.82
C ASP A 1 13.60 -53.06 16.53
N PHE A 2 14.53 -52.74 15.65
CA PHE A 2 14.23 -52.10 14.34
C PHE A 2 13.74 -53.21 13.39
N THR A 3 12.56 -53.04 12.84
CA THR A 3 11.93 -54.04 11.95
C THR A 3 12.15 -53.63 10.45
N GLU A 4 11.89 -54.57 9.53
CA GLU A 4 11.97 -54.30 8.08
C GLU A 4 10.92 -53.24 7.66
N GLU A 5 9.75 -53.23 8.31
CA GLU A 5 8.69 -52.24 8.09
C GLU A 5 9.15 -50.84 8.54
N ASP A 6 9.91 -50.74 9.67
CA ASP A 6 10.50 -49.45 10.11
C ASP A 6 11.54 -48.91 9.11
N GLY A 7 12.30 -49.80 8.46
CA GLY A 7 13.26 -49.45 7.44
C GLY A 7 12.59 -48.88 6.18
N ILE A 8 11.49 -49.51 5.72
CA ILE A 8 10.72 -49.00 4.59
C ILE A 8 10.14 -47.61 4.89
N LYS A 9 9.51 -47.46 6.06
CA LYS A 9 8.92 -46.21 6.49
C LYS A 9 9.95 -45.11 6.67
N ALA A 10 11.14 -45.41 7.17
CA ALA A 10 12.24 -44.45 7.28
C ALA A 10 12.67 -43.93 5.89
N SER A 11 12.82 -44.85 4.92
CA SER A 11 13.18 -44.47 3.54
C SER A 11 12.10 -43.63 2.84
N GLU A 12 10.82 -43.92 3.10
CA GLU A 12 9.70 -43.10 2.58
C GLU A 12 9.73 -41.70 3.20
N LEU A 13 9.95 -41.56 4.51
CA LEU A 13 10.05 -40.29 5.21
C LEU A 13 11.29 -39.48 4.76
N GLU A 14 12.42 -40.14 4.52
CA GLU A 14 13.61 -39.47 3.99
C GLU A 14 13.37 -38.95 2.58
N ALA A 15 12.70 -39.71 1.72
CA ALA A 15 12.32 -39.28 0.38
C ALA A 15 11.35 -38.09 0.41
N GLU A 16 10.35 -38.14 1.28
CA GLU A 16 9.41 -37.02 1.48
C GLU A 16 10.13 -35.78 2.02
N PHE A 17 11.00 -35.94 3.01
CA PHE A 17 11.80 -34.86 3.59
C PHE A 17 12.73 -34.22 2.55
N ALA A 18 13.34 -35.02 1.68
CA ALA A 18 14.18 -34.51 0.59
C ALA A 18 13.35 -33.75 -0.46
N THR A 19 12.13 -34.22 -0.81
CA THR A 19 11.26 -33.51 -1.74
C THR A 19 10.78 -32.17 -1.24
N MET A 20 10.66 -32.01 0.09
CA MET A 20 10.34 -30.74 0.77
C MET A 20 11.56 -29.85 1.00
N ASN A 21 12.73 -30.17 0.47
CA ASN A 21 14.01 -29.50 0.71
C ASN A 21 14.40 -29.43 2.21
N GLY A 22 13.99 -30.46 2.97
CA GLY A 22 14.13 -30.47 4.43
C GLY A 22 15.57 -30.40 4.93
N TRP A 23 16.53 -30.90 4.15
CA TRP A 23 17.96 -30.89 4.50
C TRP A 23 18.57 -29.48 4.53
N GLU A 24 18.01 -28.55 3.74
CA GLU A 24 18.46 -27.15 3.68
C GLU A 24 17.60 -26.21 4.52
N ALA A 25 16.52 -26.72 5.12
CA ALA A 25 15.53 -25.92 5.83
C ALA A 25 16.12 -25.02 6.92
N GLU A 26 17.09 -25.52 7.69
CA GLU A 26 17.76 -24.74 8.75
C GLU A 26 18.63 -23.62 8.15
N SER A 27 19.33 -23.88 7.04
CA SER A 27 20.13 -22.89 6.33
C SER A 27 19.25 -21.82 5.69
N ASP A 28 18.13 -22.22 5.09
CA ASP A 28 17.17 -21.32 4.47
C ASP A 28 16.52 -20.41 5.53
N ALA A 29 16.13 -20.98 6.67
CA ALA A 29 15.59 -20.22 7.79
C ALA A 29 16.63 -19.21 8.33
N ALA A 30 17.89 -19.61 8.50
CA ALA A 30 18.96 -18.73 8.95
C ALA A 30 19.20 -17.59 7.95
N THR A 31 19.15 -17.87 6.66
CA THR A 31 19.29 -16.87 5.59
C THR A 31 18.17 -15.83 5.65
N MET A 32 16.92 -16.27 5.82
CA MET A 32 15.76 -15.36 5.97
C MET A 32 15.84 -14.51 7.23
N LEU A 33 16.22 -15.10 8.37
CA LEU A 33 16.38 -14.38 9.63
C LEU A 33 17.46 -13.30 9.52
N ASN A 34 18.62 -13.64 8.95
CA ASN A 34 19.71 -12.68 8.72
C ASN A 34 19.28 -11.55 7.77
N GLY A 35 18.56 -11.88 6.68
CA GLY A 35 18.04 -10.90 5.74
C GLY A 35 17.08 -9.90 6.38
N LEU A 36 16.29 -10.34 7.35
CA LEU A 36 15.42 -9.48 8.15
C LEU A 36 16.13 -8.77 9.31
N GLY A 37 17.48 -8.84 9.37
CA GLY A 37 18.28 -8.17 10.39
C GLY A 37 18.14 -8.82 11.78
N ILE A 38 18.00 -10.15 11.83
CA ILE A 38 18.08 -10.92 13.06
C ILE A 38 19.44 -11.62 13.10
N ASP A 39 20.32 -11.13 13.97
CA ASP A 39 21.68 -11.67 14.10
C ASP A 39 21.68 -13.14 14.55
N THR A 40 22.69 -13.88 14.11
CA THR A 40 22.81 -15.32 14.36
C THR A 40 22.82 -15.69 15.84
N GLU A 41 23.20 -14.76 16.72
CA GLU A 41 23.14 -14.96 18.18
C GLU A 41 21.73 -15.19 18.72
N TYR A 42 20.68 -14.68 18.01
CA TYR A 42 19.28 -14.81 18.39
C TYR A 42 18.60 -16.03 17.77
N HIS A 43 19.19 -16.73 16.80
CA HIS A 43 18.53 -17.81 16.05
C HIS A 43 18.07 -18.98 16.93
N TYR A 44 18.77 -19.22 18.03
CA TYR A 44 18.42 -20.28 19.00
C TYR A 44 17.75 -19.73 20.28
N THR A 45 17.44 -18.42 20.29
CA THR A 45 16.75 -17.79 21.42
C THR A 45 15.26 -18.13 21.40
N LEU A 46 14.69 -18.47 22.54
CA LEU A 46 13.27 -18.75 22.62
C LEU A 46 12.46 -17.51 22.31
N MET A 47 11.36 -17.65 21.54
CA MET A 47 10.47 -16.54 21.17
C MET A 47 10.01 -15.70 22.36
N LYS A 48 9.77 -16.29 23.54
CA LYS A 48 9.37 -15.56 24.75
C LYS A 48 10.41 -14.53 25.21
N ASP A 49 11.69 -14.84 24.97
CA ASP A 49 12.84 -14.07 25.46
C ASP A 49 13.31 -12.98 24.46
N LEU A 50 12.79 -13.01 23.21
CA LEU A 50 13.02 -11.98 22.20
C LEU A 50 12.25 -10.69 22.53
N ASN A 51 12.78 -9.54 22.11
CA ASN A 51 12.05 -8.27 22.16
C ASN A 51 10.91 -8.21 21.14
N GLY A 52 10.00 -7.23 21.26
CA GLY A 52 8.81 -7.13 20.42
C GLY A 52 9.12 -6.98 18.93
N SER A 53 10.15 -6.20 18.58
CA SER A 53 10.53 -5.97 17.18
C SER A 53 11.08 -7.25 16.55
N LEU A 54 11.98 -7.97 17.22
CA LEU A 54 12.52 -9.24 16.73
C LEU A 54 11.41 -10.30 16.57
N LYS A 55 10.43 -10.35 17.49
CA LYS A 55 9.30 -11.27 17.35
C LYS A 55 8.51 -11.06 16.06
N VAL A 56 8.27 -9.80 15.68
CA VAL A 56 7.57 -9.47 14.42
C VAL A 56 8.38 -9.95 13.23
N LYS A 57 9.69 -9.70 13.21
CA LYS A 57 10.60 -10.15 12.15
C LYS A 57 10.62 -11.67 12.02
N VAL A 58 10.64 -12.42 13.15
CA VAL A 58 10.57 -13.89 13.12
C VAL A 58 9.25 -14.40 12.57
N LEU A 59 8.12 -13.79 12.95
CA LEU A 59 6.80 -14.15 12.41
C LEU A 59 6.72 -13.88 10.91
N LEU A 60 7.33 -12.80 10.44
CA LEU A 60 7.43 -12.51 9.01
C LEU A 60 8.28 -13.58 8.31
N ALA A 61 9.47 -13.92 8.83
CA ALA A 61 10.29 -14.99 8.29
C ALA A 61 9.51 -16.32 8.21
N GLN A 62 8.75 -16.65 9.24
CA GLN A 62 7.90 -17.85 9.26
C GLN A 62 6.86 -17.84 8.13
N ALA A 63 6.24 -16.69 7.85
CA ALA A 63 5.25 -16.57 6.78
C ALA A 63 5.87 -16.70 5.37
N LEU A 64 7.12 -16.28 5.21
CA LEU A 64 7.86 -16.35 3.94
C LEU A 64 8.49 -17.74 3.69
N PHE A 65 8.71 -18.50 4.76
CA PHE A 65 9.42 -19.79 4.70
C PHE A 65 8.62 -20.85 3.94
N GLY A 66 9.33 -21.71 3.20
CA GLY A 66 8.73 -22.86 2.51
C GLY A 66 8.04 -22.51 1.19
N ASN A 67 8.26 -21.31 0.64
CA ASN A 67 7.74 -20.87 -0.66
C ASN A 67 6.22 -21.11 -0.82
N PRO A 68 5.37 -20.49 0.01
CA PRO A 68 3.92 -20.71 -0.01
C PRO A 68 3.30 -20.32 -1.36
N ASP A 69 2.24 -21.02 -1.79
CA ASP A 69 1.53 -20.72 -3.04
C ASP A 69 0.86 -19.34 -3.01
N ILE A 70 0.37 -18.92 -1.83
CA ILE A 70 -0.28 -17.63 -1.63
C ILE A 70 0.27 -17.00 -0.35
N LEU A 71 0.81 -15.79 -0.48
CA LEU A 71 1.35 -15.00 0.61
C LEU A 71 0.43 -13.79 0.87
N LEU A 72 -0.07 -13.66 2.10
CA LEU A 72 -0.90 -12.54 2.52
C LEU A 72 -0.13 -11.71 3.55
N LEU A 73 0.17 -10.46 3.23
CA LEU A 73 0.94 -9.55 4.07
C LEU A 73 0.11 -8.30 4.39
N ASP A 74 -0.03 -8.01 5.67
CA ASP A 74 -0.70 -6.80 6.16
C ASP A 74 0.32 -5.92 6.87
N GLU A 75 0.59 -4.73 6.29
CA GLU A 75 1.58 -3.75 6.74
C GLU A 75 2.96 -4.36 7.06
N PRO A 76 3.57 -5.14 6.15
CA PRO A 76 4.77 -5.91 6.44
C PRO A 76 6.02 -5.05 6.73
N THR A 77 6.01 -3.79 6.31
CA THR A 77 7.11 -2.84 6.54
C THR A 77 7.12 -2.24 7.94
N ASN A 78 6.02 -2.40 8.70
CA ASN A 78 5.94 -1.90 10.06
C ASN A 78 6.97 -2.62 10.96
N HIS A 79 7.69 -1.85 11.76
CA HIS A 79 8.73 -2.33 12.69
C HIS A 79 9.99 -2.92 12.03
N LEU A 80 10.15 -2.77 10.71
CA LEU A 80 11.38 -3.10 10.01
C LEU A 80 12.29 -1.87 9.91
N ASP A 81 13.61 -2.09 9.96
CA ASP A 81 14.61 -1.11 9.57
C ASP A 81 14.76 -1.07 8.03
N LEU A 82 15.49 -0.10 7.52
CA LEU A 82 15.64 0.11 6.08
C LEU A 82 16.26 -1.09 5.37
N ASP A 83 17.24 -1.73 5.98
CA ASP A 83 17.94 -2.88 5.40
C ASP A 83 17.02 -4.09 5.29
N ALA A 84 16.20 -4.34 6.32
CA ALA A 84 15.19 -5.41 6.30
C ALA A 84 14.05 -5.13 5.29
N ILE A 85 13.65 -3.85 5.10
CA ILE A 85 12.68 -3.47 4.07
C ILE A 85 13.26 -3.75 2.68
N GLU A 86 14.50 -3.34 2.42
CA GLU A 86 15.16 -3.55 1.13
C GLU A 86 15.29 -5.05 0.82
N TRP A 87 15.68 -5.85 1.80
CA TRP A 87 15.73 -7.30 1.65
C TRP A 87 14.34 -7.90 1.35
N LEU A 88 13.28 -7.45 2.06
CA LEU A 88 11.91 -7.91 1.82
C LEU A 88 11.42 -7.55 0.42
N GLU A 89 11.73 -6.34 -0.05
CA GLU A 89 11.41 -5.91 -1.42
C GLU A 89 12.05 -6.83 -2.46
N GLU A 90 13.35 -7.12 -2.33
CA GLU A 90 14.06 -8.04 -3.23
C GLU A 90 13.48 -9.45 -3.17
N PHE A 91 13.16 -9.94 -1.98
CA PHE A 91 12.52 -11.24 -1.79
C PHE A 91 11.19 -11.29 -2.54
N LEU A 92 10.32 -10.30 -2.37
CA LEU A 92 8.98 -10.27 -3.00
C LEU A 92 9.03 -10.07 -4.51
N ILE A 93 9.99 -9.31 -5.03
CA ILE A 93 10.19 -9.15 -6.49
C ILE A 93 10.57 -10.49 -7.14
N ASN A 94 11.37 -11.31 -6.45
CA ASN A 94 11.81 -12.61 -6.93
C ASN A 94 10.85 -13.76 -6.58
N PHE A 95 9.80 -13.48 -5.82
CA PHE A 95 8.82 -14.49 -5.42
C PHE A 95 7.91 -14.88 -6.59
N ASN A 96 7.88 -16.17 -6.92
CA ASN A 96 7.21 -16.64 -8.14
C ASN A 96 5.71 -16.88 -7.97
N ASN A 97 5.22 -16.98 -6.74
CA ASN A 97 3.83 -17.29 -6.44
C ASN A 97 3.01 -16.02 -6.18
N THR A 98 1.75 -16.18 -5.79
CA THR A 98 0.83 -15.05 -5.59
C THR A 98 1.09 -14.34 -4.26
N VAL A 99 1.32 -13.02 -4.33
CA VAL A 99 1.45 -12.15 -3.15
C VAL A 99 0.32 -11.13 -3.12
N ILE A 100 -0.36 -11.01 -1.99
CA ILE A 100 -1.33 -9.95 -1.72
C ILE A 100 -0.80 -9.14 -0.53
N VAL A 101 -0.52 -7.86 -0.78
CA VAL A 101 0.04 -6.93 0.21
C VAL A 101 -0.95 -5.82 0.49
N VAL A 102 -1.17 -5.52 1.76
CA VAL A 102 -1.80 -4.29 2.22
C VAL A 102 -0.72 -3.42 2.85
N SER A 103 -0.54 -2.19 2.36
CA SER A 103 0.44 -1.26 2.93
C SER A 103 0.06 0.21 2.70
N HIS A 104 0.48 1.07 3.61
CA HIS A 104 0.44 2.53 3.46
C HIS A 104 1.74 3.10 2.87
N ASP A 105 2.78 2.30 2.76
CA ASP A 105 4.05 2.71 2.16
C ASP A 105 3.97 2.67 0.63
N ARG A 106 3.84 3.86 0.04
CA ARG A 106 3.75 4.02 -1.42
C ARG A 106 5.02 3.62 -2.15
N TYR A 107 6.18 3.84 -1.54
CA TYR A 107 7.46 3.47 -2.14
C TYR A 107 7.58 1.95 -2.25
N PHE A 108 7.27 1.26 -1.17
CA PHE A 108 7.22 -0.20 -1.12
C PHE A 108 6.23 -0.76 -2.16
N LEU A 109 4.98 -0.25 -2.20
CA LEU A 109 3.98 -0.68 -3.18
C LEU A 109 4.43 -0.43 -4.64
N ASN A 110 5.08 0.69 -4.92
CA ASN A 110 5.60 0.99 -6.26
C ASN A 110 6.69 0.00 -6.70
N LYS A 111 7.49 -0.47 -5.76
CA LYS A 111 8.64 -1.33 -6.04
C LYS A 111 8.23 -2.79 -6.23
N VAL A 112 7.28 -3.29 -5.42
CA VAL A 112 6.93 -4.72 -5.40
C VAL A 112 5.64 -5.07 -6.13
N CYS A 113 4.67 -4.15 -6.24
CA CYS A 113 3.36 -4.49 -6.80
C CYS A 113 3.31 -4.36 -8.32
N THR A 114 2.80 -5.39 -8.99
CA THR A 114 2.49 -5.40 -10.43
C THR A 114 1.04 -5.01 -10.72
N HIS A 115 0.16 -5.12 -9.72
CA HIS A 115 -1.26 -4.79 -9.79
C HIS A 115 -1.69 -4.09 -8.51
N ILE A 116 -2.65 -3.19 -8.62
CA ILE A 116 -3.28 -2.51 -7.49
C ILE A 116 -4.77 -2.88 -7.45
N ALA A 117 -5.21 -3.41 -6.32
CA ALA A 117 -6.61 -3.65 -6.02
C ALA A 117 -7.17 -2.47 -5.22
N ASP A 118 -7.96 -1.64 -5.87
CA ASP A 118 -8.61 -0.49 -5.23
C ASP A 118 -9.97 -0.89 -4.64
N ILE A 119 -10.11 -0.74 -3.34
CA ILE A 119 -11.34 -1.05 -2.60
C ILE A 119 -11.99 0.27 -2.20
N ASP A 120 -13.07 0.65 -2.88
CA ASP A 120 -13.84 1.85 -2.57
C ASP A 120 -15.33 1.62 -2.78
N TYR A 121 -16.18 2.20 -1.92
CA TYR A 121 -17.65 2.06 -1.96
C TYR A 121 -18.16 0.61 -2.06
N GLY A 122 -17.50 -0.34 -1.40
CA GLY A 122 -17.87 -1.76 -1.41
C GLY A 122 -17.63 -2.48 -2.73
N LYS A 123 -16.80 -1.91 -3.60
CA LYS A 123 -16.37 -2.52 -4.87
C LYS A 123 -14.86 -2.68 -4.87
N ILE A 124 -14.39 -3.73 -5.53
CA ILE A 124 -12.97 -3.98 -5.79
C ILE A 124 -12.73 -3.74 -7.27
N GLN A 125 -11.78 -2.87 -7.58
CA GLN A 125 -11.35 -2.62 -8.94
C GLN A 125 -9.86 -2.91 -9.06
N LEU A 126 -9.50 -3.78 -10.01
CA LEU A 126 -8.13 -4.18 -10.25
C LEU A 126 -7.52 -3.34 -11.38
N TYR A 127 -6.33 -2.81 -11.12
CA TYR A 127 -5.53 -2.06 -12.09
C TYR A 127 -4.20 -2.79 -12.32
N ALA A 128 -3.84 -3.00 -13.57
CA ALA A 128 -2.50 -3.47 -13.92
C ALA A 128 -1.52 -2.30 -13.87
N GLY A 129 -0.44 -2.45 -13.12
CA GLY A 129 0.57 -1.42 -12.88
C GLY A 129 0.85 -1.23 -11.39
N ASN A 130 1.81 -0.37 -11.08
CA ASN A 130 2.20 -0.03 -9.72
C ASN A 130 1.28 1.07 -9.13
N TYR A 131 1.58 1.51 -7.90
CA TYR A 131 0.79 2.52 -7.19
C TYR A 131 0.72 3.86 -7.94
N ASP A 132 1.83 4.36 -8.50
CA ASP A 132 1.85 5.64 -9.22
C ASP A 132 1.01 5.57 -10.49
N PHE A 133 1.11 4.48 -11.25
CA PHE A 133 0.28 4.26 -12.43
C PHE A 133 -1.22 4.24 -12.07
N TRP A 134 -1.59 3.55 -11.00
CA TRP A 134 -2.97 3.54 -10.51
C TRP A 134 -3.43 4.95 -10.13
N TYR A 135 -2.60 5.69 -9.38
CA TYR A 135 -2.94 7.03 -8.91
C TYR A 135 -3.17 7.99 -10.08
N GLU A 136 -2.25 8.03 -11.04
CA GLU A 136 -2.37 8.89 -12.24
C GLU A 136 -3.57 8.50 -13.10
N SER A 137 -3.77 7.20 -13.33
CA SER A 137 -4.90 6.68 -14.12
C SER A 137 -6.24 7.00 -13.46
N SER A 138 -6.34 6.86 -12.15
CA SER A 138 -7.55 7.18 -11.39
C SER A 138 -7.88 8.67 -11.43
N GLN A 139 -6.89 9.54 -11.30
CA GLN A 139 -7.05 10.99 -11.42
C GLN A 139 -7.49 11.41 -12.83
N LEU A 140 -6.88 10.80 -13.87
CA LEU A 140 -7.26 11.05 -15.25
C LEU A 140 -8.71 10.65 -15.52
N LEU A 141 -9.12 9.48 -15.07
CA LEU A 141 -10.50 8.98 -15.21
C LEU A 141 -11.50 9.94 -14.55
N ILE A 142 -11.22 10.39 -13.33
CA ILE A 142 -12.08 11.35 -12.61
C ILE A 142 -12.18 12.67 -13.38
N ARG A 143 -11.08 13.17 -13.95
CA ARG A 143 -11.10 14.40 -14.77
C ARG A 143 -11.96 14.21 -16.02
N GLN A 144 -11.79 13.11 -16.74
CA GLN A 144 -12.57 12.79 -17.94
C GLN A 144 -14.07 12.68 -17.62
N MET A 145 -14.44 12.01 -16.52
CA MET A 145 -15.82 11.92 -16.07
C MET A 145 -16.41 13.31 -15.73
N LYS A 146 -15.65 14.16 -15.03
CA LYS A 146 -16.08 15.54 -14.73
C LYS A 146 -16.30 16.37 -15.99
N GLU A 147 -15.41 16.29 -16.96
CA GLU A 147 -15.56 16.99 -18.24
C GLU A 147 -16.74 16.45 -19.04
N ALA A 148 -16.94 15.14 -19.07
CA ALA A 148 -18.09 14.53 -19.72
C ALA A 148 -19.41 14.98 -19.06
N ASN A 149 -19.48 14.98 -17.72
CA ASN A 149 -20.65 15.46 -16.99
C ASN A 149 -20.91 16.95 -17.26
N LYS A 150 -19.87 17.79 -17.26
CA LYS A 150 -20.03 19.22 -17.59
C LYS A 150 -20.67 19.41 -18.97
N LYS A 151 -20.21 18.68 -20.00
CA LYS A 151 -20.82 18.72 -21.34
C LYS A 151 -22.26 18.24 -21.33
N LYS A 152 -22.59 17.19 -20.56
CA LYS A 152 -23.94 16.70 -20.38
C LYS A 152 -24.84 17.77 -19.70
N GLU A 153 -24.34 18.43 -18.65
CA GLU A 153 -25.05 19.52 -17.95
C GLU A 153 -25.32 20.72 -18.86
N GLU A 154 -24.35 21.15 -19.64
CA GLU A 154 -24.54 22.20 -20.64
C GLU A 154 -25.62 21.81 -21.64
N LYS A 155 -25.63 20.54 -22.10
CA LYS A 155 -26.67 20.03 -23.01
C LYS A 155 -28.03 19.94 -22.36
N ILE A 156 -28.11 19.53 -21.12
CA ILE A 156 -29.35 19.52 -20.32
C ILE A 156 -29.94 20.94 -20.28
N LYS A 157 -29.08 21.93 -19.93
CA LYS A 157 -29.48 23.33 -19.85
C LYS A 157 -30.02 23.86 -21.20
N GLU A 158 -29.32 23.62 -22.30
CA GLU A 158 -29.77 23.99 -23.64
C GLU A 158 -31.16 23.40 -23.99
N LEU A 159 -31.33 22.10 -23.68
CA LEU A 159 -32.59 21.42 -23.94
C LEU A 159 -33.75 21.97 -23.07
N GLN A 160 -33.48 22.24 -21.80
CA GLN A 160 -34.42 22.83 -20.86
C GLN A 160 -34.85 24.24 -21.31
N ASP A 161 -33.87 25.10 -21.66
CA ASP A 161 -34.13 26.44 -22.15
C ASP A 161 -34.99 26.43 -23.44
N PHE A 162 -34.70 25.50 -24.35
CA PHE A 162 -35.46 25.35 -25.57
C PHE A 162 -36.90 24.90 -25.27
N ILE A 163 -37.10 23.89 -24.41
CA ILE A 163 -38.38 23.37 -24.02
C ILE A 163 -39.20 24.49 -23.36
N GLN A 164 -38.62 25.25 -22.46
CA GLN A 164 -39.28 26.35 -21.76
C GLN A 164 -39.76 27.43 -22.74
N ARG A 165 -38.94 27.83 -23.73
CA ARG A 165 -39.26 28.89 -24.68
C ARG A 165 -40.35 28.47 -25.71
N PHE A 166 -40.40 27.18 -26.07
CA PHE A 166 -41.20 26.73 -27.20
C PHE A 166 -42.30 25.73 -26.84
N SER A 167 -42.49 25.38 -25.57
CA SER A 167 -43.53 24.45 -25.12
C SER A 167 -44.95 24.94 -25.43
N ALA A 168 -45.20 26.25 -25.37
CA ALA A 168 -46.49 26.88 -25.64
C ALA A 168 -46.73 27.18 -27.13
N ASN A 169 -45.77 26.96 -28.01
CA ASN A 169 -45.88 27.30 -29.43
C ASN A 169 -46.34 26.08 -30.25
N ALA A 170 -47.55 26.14 -30.78
CA ALA A 170 -48.19 25.04 -31.53
C ALA A 170 -47.33 24.54 -32.71
N SER A 171 -46.65 25.44 -33.46
CA SER A 171 -45.82 25.06 -34.59
C SER A 171 -44.52 24.32 -34.21
N LYS A 172 -44.02 24.53 -32.99
CA LYS A 172 -42.77 23.91 -32.48
C LYS A 172 -43.01 22.82 -31.43
N SER A 173 -44.27 22.51 -31.09
CA SER A 173 -44.66 21.52 -30.08
C SER A 173 -44.03 20.13 -30.33
N LYS A 174 -44.04 19.66 -31.59
CA LYS A 174 -43.37 18.39 -31.95
C LYS A 174 -41.88 18.38 -31.66
N GLN A 175 -41.21 19.52 -31.92
CA GLN A 175 -39.77 19.66 -31.64
C GLN A 175 -39.50 19.72 -30.14
N ALA A 176 -40.34 20.41 -29.36
CA ALA A 176 -40.23 20.44 -27.89
C ALA A 176 -40.40 19.06 -27.28
N THR A 177 -41.38 18.27 -27.77
CA THR A 177 -41.60 16.89 -27.34
C THR A 177 -40.40 15.97 -27.65
N SER A 178 -39.84 16.11 -28.87
CA SER A 178 -38.64 15.33 -29.24
C SER A 178 -37.43 15.67 -28.34
N ARG A 179 -37.25 16.96 -28.02
CA ARG A 179 -36.16 17.40 -27.11
C ARG A 179 -36.40 16.99 -25.67
N LYS A 180 -37.67 16.94 -25.22
CA LYS A 180 -37.99 16.39 -23.90
C LYS A 180 -37.60 14.91 -23.77
N ARG A 181 -37.88 14.11 -24.80
CA ARG A 181 -37.45 12.71 -24.85
C ARG A 181 -35.94 12.57 -24.92
N ALA A 182 -35.21 13.49 -25.57
CA ALA A 182 -33.75 13.52 -25.58
C ALA A 182 -33.18 13.88 -24.20
N LEU A 183 -33.81 14.80 -23.48
CA LEU A 183 -33.45 15.18 -22.12
C LEU A 183 -33.59 14.00 -21.14
N GLU A 184 -34.71 13.24 -21.25
CA GLU A 184 -34.96 12.05 -20.40
C GLU A 184 -33.93 10.92 -20.59
N LYS A 185 -33.19 10.93 -21.69
CA LYS A 185 -32.11 9.93 -21.98
C LYS A 185 -30.75 10.33 -21.52
N ILE A 186 -30.57 11.56 -21.05
CA ILE A 186 -29.24 12.03 -20.59
C ILE A 186 -29.11 11.66 -19.12
N GLU A 187 -28.23 10.69 -18.85
CA GLU A 187 -27.82 10.32 -17.51
C GLU A 187 -26.45 10.93 -17.20
N LEU A 188 -26.34 11.57 -16.04
CA LEU A 188 -25.04 12.02 -15.52
C LEU A 188 -24.33 10.84 -14.85
N ASP A 189 -23.03 10.75 -15.08
CA ASP A 189 -22.23 9.76 -14.40
C ASP A 189 -22.13 10.11 -12.90
N ASP A 190 -22.38 9.14 -12.03
CA ASP A 190 -22.27 9.31 -10.58
C ASP A 190 -20.80 9.41 -10.18
N ILE A 191 -20.27 10.63 -10.18
CA ILE A 191 -18.91 10.91 -9.71
C ILE A 191 -18.95 11.05 -8.21
N ARG A 192 -18.82 9.94 -7.50
CA ARG A 192 -18.72 9.97 -6.05
C ARG A 192 -17.35 10.55 -5.65
N PRO A 193 -17.34 11.53 -4.76
CA PRO A 193 -16.07 11.97 -4.19
C PRO A 193 -15.45 10.79 -3.43
N SER A 194 -14.16 10.50 -3.67
CA SER A 194 -13.47 9.41 -2.98
C SER A 194 -13.76 9.44 -1.47
N SER A 195 -14.03 8.27 -0.88
CA SER A 195 -14.21 8.14 0.57
C SER A 195 -12.91 8.49 1.33
N ARG A 196 -11.77 8.54 0.61
CA ARG A 196 -10.43 8.84 1.12
C ARG A 196 -10.13 10.34 1.08
N LYS A 197 -11.04 11.17 1.59
CA LYS A 197 -10.77 12.60 1.73
C LYS A 197 -9.74 12.81 2.84
N TYR A 198 -8.65 13.50 2.50
CA TYR A 198 -7.74 13.99 3.53
C TYR A 198 -8.47 14.96 4.43
N PRO A 199 -8.37 14.81 5.76
CA PRO A 199 -8.83 15.86 6.66
C PRO A 199 -8.02 17.12 6.35
N TYR A 200 -8.71 18.22 6.06
CA TYR A 200 -8.04 19.51 5.94
C TYR A 200 -7.68 19.99 7.34
N ILE A 201 -6.38 20.00 7.63
CA ILE A 201 -5.85 20.53 8.89
C ILE A 201 -5.12 21.83 8.54
N ASP A 202 -5.65 22.96 9.05
CA ASP A 202 -5.04 24.28 8.88
C ASP A 202 -4.27 24.63 10.16
N PHE A 203 -2.94 24.54 10.07
CA PHE A 203 -2.06 24.96 11.15
C PHE A 203 -1.76 26.46 10.99
N ARG A 204 -2.45 27.29 11.76
CA ARG A 204 -2.17 28.73 11.79
C ARG A 204 -1.25 29.04 12.95
N PRO A 205 -0.04 29.55 12.69
CA PRO A 205 0.84 29.96 13.76
C PRO A 205 0.23 31.17 14.51
N ASN A 206 0.32 31.20 15.83
CA ASN A 206 -0.15 32.34 16.66
C ASN A 206 0.68 33.60 16.42
N ARG A 207 1.86 33.47 15.82
CA ARG A 207 2.77 34.57 15.45
C ARG A 207 3.55 34.18 14.20
N GLU A 208 4.01 35.16 13.46
CA GLU A 208 4.97 34.93 12.39
C GLU A 208 6.26 34.33 12.93
N ILE A 209 6.71 33.25 12.32
CA ILE A 209 7.95 32.57 12.66
C ILE A 209 9.05 33.14 11.77
N GLY A 210 10.19 33.50 12.36
CA GLY A 210 11.37 33.96 11.61
C GLY A 210 11.94 32.87 10.70
N ASN A 211 12.99 33.22 9.96
CA ASN A 211 13.61 32.27 9.02
C ASN A 211 14.19 31.04 9.77
N ASP A 212 14.80 31.25 10.92
CA ASP A 212 15.38 30.18 11.75
C ASP A 212 14.35 29.77 12.80
N VAL A 213 13.74 28.60 12.59
CA VAL A 213 12.66 28.09 13.45
C VAL A 213 13.23 27.36 14.65
N LEU A 214 14.27 26.58 14.44
CA LEU A 214 14.93 25.77 15.47
C LEU A 214 16.42 25.62 15.15
N VAL A 215 17.26 25.99 16.10
CA VAL A 215 18.70 25.73 16.07
C VAL A 215 19.01 24.68 17.12
N VAL A 216 19.60 23.60 16.69
CA VAL A 216 20.03 22.48 17.52
C VAL A 216 21.55 22.40 17.42
N ASP A 217 22.22 22.41 18.58
CA ASP A 217 23.67 22.33 18.64
C ASP A 217 24.12 21.30 19.67
N GLY A 218 24.89 20.30 19.19
CA GLY A 218 25.55 19.31 20.02
C GLY A 218 24.62 18.41 20.86
N ILE A 219 23.38 18.11 20.41
CA ILE A 219 22.47 17.25 21.18
C ILE A 219 23.00 15.81 21.21
N SER A 220 23.14 15.29 22.44
CA SER A 220 23.47 13.89 22.72
C SER A 220 22.48 13.32 23.73
N LYS A 221 22.04 12.08 23.53
CA LYS A 221 21.13 11.37 24.45
C LYS A 221 21.47 9.89 24.54
N THR A 222 21.53 9.40 25.77
CA THR A 222 21.68 7.98 26.09
C THR A 222 20.42 7.50 26.79
N ILE A 223 19.87 6.37 26.39
CA ILE A 223 18.71 5.71 26.96
C ILE A 223 19.10 4.29 27.32
N ASP A 224 18.91 3.87 28.56
CA ASP A 224 19.21 2.52 29.07
C ASP A 224 20.66 2.05 28.73
N GLY A 225 21.62 2.99 28.77
CA GLY A 225 23.02 2.70 28.47
C GLY A 225 23.38 2.72 26.98
N VAL A 226 22.41 2.80 26.08
CA VAL A 226 22.62 2.88 24.64
C VAL A 226 22.60 4.36 24.23
N LYS A 227 23.64 4.81 23.51
CA LYS A 227 23.74 6.16 22.95
C LYS A 227 22.87 6.25 21.71
N VAL A 228 21.72 6.93 21.83
CA VAL A 228 20.72 7.09 20.75
C VAL A 228 21.04 8.29 19.86
N LEU A 229 21.51 9.39 20.45
CA LEU A 229 21.95 10.59 19.73
C LEU A 229 23.36 10.94 20.17
N ASP A 230 24.20 11.33 19.21
CA ASP A 230 25.59 11.70 19.46
C ASP A 230 25.96 12.96 18.69
N ASN A 231 26.10 14.08 19.42
CA ASN A 231 26.59 15.36 18.92
C ASN A 231 25.87 15.82 17.62
N ILE A 232 24.54 15.76 17.63
CA ILE A 232 23.71 16.13 16.50
C ILE A 232 23.49 17.67 16.50
N SER A 233 23.84 18.31 15.38
CA SER A 233 23.64 19.74 15.16
C SER A 233 22.94 19.96 13.82
N PHE A 234 21.91 20.81 13.82
CA PHE A 234 21.20 21.23 12.61
C PHE A 234 20.41 22.51 12.83
N ILE A 235 20.03 23.17 11.73
CA ILE A 235 19.13 24.32 11.74
C ILE A 235 17.89 23.97 10.93
N ALA A 236 16.73 24.07 11.52
CA ALA A 236 15.46 23.97 10.81
C ALA A 236 14.96 25.39 10.47
N VAL A 237 14.74 25.63 9.21
CA VAL A 237 14.21 26.89 8.65
C VAL A 237 12.75 26.71 8.25
N SER A 238 12.05 27.80 7.97
CA SER A 238 10.60 27.80 7.68
C SER A 238 10.16 26.88 6.54
N TYR A 239 11.05 26.46 5.66
CA TYR A 239 10.79 25.52 4.56
C TYR A 239 11.47 24.15 4.72
N THR A 240 11.99 23.83 5.93
CA THR A 240 12.59 22.51 6.22
C THR A 240 11.49 21.47 6.34
N HIS A 241 11.59 20.39 5.58
CA HIS A 241 10.73 19.22 5.67
C HIS A 241 11.49 18.09 6.36
N LEU A 242 11.01 17.70 7.54
CA LEU A 242 11.51 16.51 8.22
C LEU A 242 10.59 15.35 7.87
N ARG A 243 11.13 14.30 7.27
CA ARG A 243 10.41 13.06 7.03
C ARG A 243 10.59 12.19 8.27
N ALA A 244 9.48 11.86 8.92
CA ALA A 244 9.42 10.87 10.00
C ALA A 244 9.24 9.48 9.40
#